data_ffef05a757b6c42aa2981dfe088f83d2
#
_entry.id   ffef05a757b6c42aa2981dfe088f83d2
#
_cell.length_a   1.000
_cell.length_b   1.000
_cell.length_c   1.000
_cell.angle_alpha   90.00
_cell.angle_beta   90.00
_cell.angle_gamma   90.00
#
_symmetry.space_group_name_H-M   'P 1'
#
loop_
_entity.id
_entity.type
_entity.pdbx_description
1 polymer ?
#
loop_
_entity_poly.entity_id
_entity_poly.type
_entity_poly.pdbx_seq_one_letter_code
_entity_poly.pdbx_strand_id
1 'polypeptide(L)' 'MIATEGGVQIVGATGKKVVVSNILGQVVANTVITSDNATIAAPQGVVVVAVEGEEAVKAIVK' A
#
# COMPACT_ATOMS: atom_id res chain seq x y z
N MET A 1 4.33 -7.92 -1.19
CA MET A 1 3.37 -7.10 -0.42
C MET A 1 2.45 -8.00 0.38
N ILE A 2 2.26 -7.67 1.63
CA ILE A 2 1.45 -8.49 2.55
C ILE A 2 0.46 -7.58 3.25
N ALA A 3 -0.82 -7.94 3.19
CA ALA A 3 -1.84 -7.25 3.96
C ALA A 3 -1.72 -7.68 5.42
N THR A 4 -1.74 -6.71 6.32
CA THR A 4 -1.61 -6.96 7.75
C THR A 4 -2.81 -6.38 8.49
N GLU A 5 -2.86 -6.60 9.78
CA GLU A 5 -3.86 -5.99 10.61
C GLU A 5 -3.61 -4.49 10.70
N GLY A 6 -4.53 -3.70 10.20
CA GLY A 6 -4.44 -2.24 10.21
C GLY A 6 -3.55 -1.64 9.14
N GLY A 7 -3.05 -2.42 8.18
CA GLY A 7 -2.20 -1.85 7.14
C GLY A 7 -1.72 -2.83 6.10
N VAL A 8 -0.73 -2.39 5.33
CA VAL A 8 -0.08 -3.18 4.28
C VAL A 8 1.42 -3.11 4.47
N GLN A 9 2.09 -4.25 4.38
CA GLN A 9 3.53 -4.31 4.42
C GLN A 9 4.07 -4.48 3.00
N ILE A 10 5.03 -3.65 2.63
CA ILE A 10 5.64 -3.67 1.30
C ILE A 10 7.13 -3.91 1.44
N VAL A 11 7.63 -4.87 0.69
CA VAL A 11 9.03 -5.28 0.73
C VAL A 11 9.67 -5.07 -0.64
N GLY A 12 10.90 -4.58 -0.65
CA GLY A 12 11.66 -4.42 -1.88
C GLY A 12 11.23 -3.25 -2.76
N ALA A 13 10.60 -2.23 -2.18
CA ALA A 13 10.13 -1.06 -2.94
C ALA A 13 10.88 0.22 -2.57
N THR A 14 12.12 0.11 -2.11
CA THR A 14 12.92 1.26 -1.71
C THR A 14 13.06 2.26 -2.85
N GLY A 15 12.78 3.52 -2.57
CA GLY A 15 12.86 4.60 -3.54
C GLY A 15 11.63 4.74 -4.42
N LYS A 16 10.64 3.89 -4.27
CA LYS A 16 9.42 3.93 -5.08
C LYS A 16 8.30 4.65 -4.35
N LYS A 17 7.44 5.31 -5.13
CA LYS A 17 6.26 5.96 -4.59
C LYS A 17 5.13 4.93 -4.50
N VAL A 18 4.44 4.93 -3.37
CA VAL A 18 3.32 4.02 -3.13
C VAL A 18 2.08 4.83 -2.80
N VAL A 19 0.99 4.51 -3.46
CA VAL A 19 -0.31 5.13 -3.22
C VAL A 19 -1.29 4.03 -2.84
N VAL A 20 -1.97 4.22 -1.72
CA VAL A 20 -3.01 3.30 -1.26
C VAL A 20 -4.35 4.01 -1.36
N SER A 21 -5.30 3.40 -2.05
CA SER A 21 -6.64 3.95 -2.25
C SER A 21 -7.68 2.97 -1.76
N ASN A 22 -8.86 3.47 -1.39
CA ASN A 22 -9.99 2.61 -1.09
C ASN A 22 -10.70 2.20 -2.39
N ILE A 23 -11.74 1.37 -2.29
CA ILE A 23 -12.46 0.88 -3.47
C ILE A 23 -13.25 1.97 -4.18
N LEU A 24 -13.43 3.12 -3.55
CA LEU A 24 -14.10 4.28 -4.17
C LEU A 24 -13.11 5.15 -4.94
N GLY A 25 -11.83 4.82 -4.93
CA GLY A 25 -10.79 5.57 -5.61
C GLY A 25 -10.20 6.71 -4.80
N GLN A 26 -10.59 6.85 -3.55
CA GLN A 26 -10.05 7.89 -2.68
C GLN A 26 -8.70 7.47 -2.13
N VAL A 27 -7.71 8.36 -2.22
CA VAL A 27 -6.38 8.10 -1.69
C VAL A 27 -6.41 8.15 -0.16
N VAL A 28 -6.02 7.06 0.47
CA VAL A 28 -5.97 6.98 1.94
C VAL A 28 -4.53 7.06 2.46
N ALA A 29 -3.54 6.77 1.61
CA ALA A 29 -2.14 6.90 1.96
C ALA A 29 -1.32 7.17 0.71
N ASN A 30 -0.29 8.00 0.85
CA ASN A 30 0.58 8.38 -0.27
C ASN A 30 1.96 8.64 0.33
N THR A 31 2.92 7.81 -0.01
CA THR A 31 4.24 7.91 0.58
C THR A 31 5.32 7.38 -0.37
N VAL A 32 6.56 7.76 -0.10
CA VAL A 32 7.73 7.21 -0.78
C VAL A 32 8.40 6.24 0.18
N ILE A 33 8.66 5.04 -0.31
CA ILE A 33 9.30 3.99 0.50
C ILE A 33 10.78 4.31 0.63
N THR A 34 11.29 4.35 1.85
CA THR A 34 12.69 4.68 2.12
C THR A 34 13.49 3.50 2.68
N SER A 35 12.84 2.35 2.85
CA SER A 35 13.50 1.14 3.34
C SER A 35 12.98 -0.09 2.61
N ASP A 36 13.71 -1.21 2.71
CA ASP A 36 13.30 -2.45 2.06
C ASP A 36 12.03 -3.05 2.64
N ASN A 37 11.67 -2.64 3.83
CA ASN A 37 10.52 -3.17 4.54
C ASN A 37 9.73 -1.99 5.11
N ALA A 38 8.58 -1.71 4.55
CA ALA A 38 7.75 -0.59 4.95
C ALA A 38 6.34 -1.06 5.24
N THR A 39 5.75 -0.50 6.30
CA THR A 39 4.36 -0.75 6.64
C THR A 39 3.57 0.54 6.50
N ILE A 40 2.48 0.48 5.74
CA ILE A 40 1.62 1.63 5.51
C ILE A 40 0.28 1.39 6.18
N ALA A 41 -0.11 2.29 7.06
CA ALA A 41 -1.42 2.21 7.72
C ALA A 41 -2.52 2.38 6.68
N ALA A 42 -3.55 1.53 6.76
CA ALA A 42 -4.67 1.57 5.84
C ALA A 42 -5.94 1.14 6.57
N PRO A 43 -7.10 1.62 6.15
CA PRO A 43 -8.36 1.24 6.79
C PRO A 43 -8.66 -0.23 6.54
N GLN A 44 -9.41 -0.81 7.45
CA GLN A 44 -9.87 -2.19 7.32
C GLN A 44 -10.75 -2.35 6.07
N GLY A 45 -10.55 -3.42 5.36
CA GLY A 45 -11.32 -3.73 4.17
C GLY A 45 -10.44 -3.82 2.94
N VAL A 46 -11.05 -3.70 1.76
CA VAL A 46 -10.34 -3.81 0.49
C VAL A 46 -9.72 -2.47 0.13
N VAL A 47 -8.43 -2.49 -0.16
CA VAL A 47 -7.71 -1.31 -0.64
C VAL A 47 -6.95 -1.66 -1.91
N VAL A 48 -6.63 -0.63 -2.69
CA VAL A 48 -5.82 -0.77 -3.90
C VAL A 48 -4.48 -0.13 -3.62
N VAL A 49 -3.41 -0.89 -3.82
CA VAL A 49 -2.05 -0.43 -3.59
C VAL A 49 -1.36 -0.29 -4.93
N ALA A 50 -0.92 0.91 -5.25
CA ALA A 50 -0.20 1.20 -6.48
C ALA A 50 1.24 1.55 -6.14
N VAL A 51 2.18 0.76 -6.67
CA VAL A 51 3.60 1.00 -6.52
C VAL A 51 4.14 1.53 -7.84
N GLU A 52 4.94 2.58 -7.79
CA GLU A 52 5.51 3.21 -8.98
C GLU A 52 6.22 2.18 -9.86
N GLY A 53 5.86 2.15 -11.14
CA GLY A 53 6.44 1.22 -12.09
C GLY A 53 5.83 -0.18 -12.08
N GLU A 54 4.84 -0.43 -11.23
CA GLU A 54 4.18 -1.72 -11.13
C GLU A 54 2.67 -1.56 -11.24
N GLU A 55 1.98 -2.63 -11.55
CA GLU A 55 0.52 -2.62 -11.62
C GLU A 55 -0.09 -2.51 -10.22
N ALA A 56 -1.23 -1.84 -10.15
CA ALA A 56 -1.97 -1.74 -8.89
C ALA A 56 -2.48 -3.11 -8.46
N VAL A 57 -2.44 -3.37 -7.17
CA VAL A 57 -2.83 -4.65 -6.59
C VAL A 57 -3.88 -4.41 -5.52
N LYS A 58 -4.91 -5.24 -5.49
CA LYS A 58 -5.89 -5.20 -4.40
C LYS A 58 -5.35 -5.95 -3.20
N ALA A 59 -5.58 -5.39 -2.03
CA ALA A 59 -5.20 -6.01 -0.76
C ALA A 59 -6.38 -5.92 0.20
N ILE A 60 -6.50 -6.92 1.05
CA ILE A 60 -7.53 -6.94 2.09
C ILE A 60 -6.85 -6.69 3.43
N VAL A 61 -7.19 -5.57 4.05
CA VAL A 61 -6.64 -5.16 5.34
C VAL A 61 -7.57 -5.67 6.43
N LYS A 62 -7.00 -6.35 7.38
CA LYS A 62 -7.76 -6.93 8.51
C LYS A 62 -7.90 -5.97 9.67
#